data_5a9a4346b27d532b7048543d3ac5f99f
#
_entry.id   5a9a4346b27d532b7048543d3ac5f99f
#
_cell.length_a   1.000
_cell.length_b   1.000
_cell.length_c   1.000
_cell.angle_alpha   90.00
_cell.angle_beta   90.00
_cell.angle_gamma   90.00
#
_symmetry.space_group_name_H-M   'P 1'
#
loop_
_entity.id
_entity.type
_entity.pdbx_description
1 polymer ?
#
loop_
_entity_poly.entity_id
_entity_poly.type
_entity_poly.pdbx_seq_one_letter_code
_entity_poly.pdbx_strand_id
1 'polypeptide(L)'
;MVLETLWPNGLLSLLVAHKELSGFERPWTSNPLIFDNSYFTFTMSPEDEERKSEVRATLGRPLRNYSTVAILQCYIDSMVDSRGWEEIPGQGTDNVTYVEFENVGPGSNTDGRVEWHGVRVLGNHNQALVFTASYFLDADSWIPTRGVPYDSEL
;
A
#
# COMPACT_ATOMS: atom_id res chain seq x y z
N MET A 1 -2.66 -13.70 -0.30
CA MET A 1 -3.67 -14.07 0.71
C MET A 1 -3.85 -12.87 1.60
N VAL A 2 -4.97 -12.17 1.44
CA VAL A 2 -5.32 -10.99 2.25
C VAL A 2 -5.89 -11.54 3.56
N LEU A 3 -5.28 -11.20 4.69
CA LEU A 3 -5.80 -11.50 6.01
C LEU A 3 -6.41 -10.21 6.57
N GLU A 4 -7.73 -10.15 6.61
CA GLU A 4 -8.46 -9.14 7.35
C GLU A 4 -8.40 -9.47 8.85
N THR A 5 -7.90 -8.55 9.65
CA THR A 5 -8.00 -8.65 11.11
C THR A 5 -8.81 -7.47 11.63
N LEU A 6 -10.00 -7.77 12.14
CA LEU A 6 -10.81 -6.84 12.93
C LEU A 6 -10.21 -6.69 14.32
N TRP A 7 -9.87 -5.47 14.70
CA TRP A 7 -9.47 -5.13 16.07
C TRP A 7 -10.67 -4.58 16.86
N PRO A 8 -10.72 -4.75 18.19
CA PRO A 8 -11.89 -4.40 19.01
C PRO A 8 -12.32 -2.94 18.99
N ASN A 9 -11.57 -2.05 18.36
CA ASN A 9 -11.84 -0.62 18.29
C ASN A 9 -12.25 -0.13 16.89
N GLY A 10 -12.68 -1.04 16.02
CA GLY A 10 -13.18 -0.67 14.68
C GLY A 10 -12.15 -0.15 13.70
N LEU A 11 -10.86 -0.31 13.98
CA LEU A 11 -9.79 0.06 13.05
C LEU A 11 -9.48 -1.13 12.13
N LEU A 12 -9.87 -1.03 10.87
CA LEU A 12 -9.47 -1.98 9.85
C LEU A 12 -8.10 -1.57 9.33
N SER A 13 -7.07 -2.32 9.65
CA SER A 13 -5.76 -2.14 9.02
C SER A 13 -5.52 -3.27 8.04
N LEU A 14 -5.18 -2.92 6.80
CA LEU A 14 -4.76 -3.89 5.80
C LEU A 14 -3.37 -4.41 6.19
N LEU A 15 -3.31 -5.61 6.76
CA LEU A 15 -2.05 -6.30 7.02
C LEU A 15 -1.71 -7.14 5.77
N VAL A 16 -0.80 -6.66 4.95
CA VAL A 16 -0.31 -7.46 3.84
C VAL A 16 0.83 -8.33 4.33
N ALA A 17 0.58 -9.62 4.36
CA ALA A 17 1.56 -10.62 4.73
C ALA A 17 2.52 -10.89 3.57
N HIS A 18 3.77 -10.82 3.89
CA HIS A 18 4.93 -10.98 3.05
C HIS A 18 5.23 -12.47 2.75
N LYS A 19 5.51 -12.80 1.50
CA LYS A 19 6.15 -14.07 1.12
C LYS A 19 7.61 -13.79 0.78
N GLU A 20 8.52 -14.30 1.58
CA GLU A 20 9.95 -14.24 1.28
C GLU A 20 10.24 -14.97 -0.03
N LEU A 21 10.73 -14.25 -1.02
CA LEU A 21 11.40 -14.81 -2.18
C LEU A 21 12.89 -14.85 -1.86
N SER A 22 13.35 -15.99 -1.35
CA SER A 22 14.76 -16.25 -1.10
C SER A 22 15.51 -16.35 -2.43
N GLY A 23 16.50 -15.50 -2.63
CA GLY A 23 17.49 -15.68 -3.68
C GLY A 23 17.88 -14.46 -4.51
N PHE A 24 17.39 -13.27 -4.22
CA PHE A 24 17.82 -12.05 -4.92
C PHE A 24 18.45 -11.07 -3.94
N GLU A 25 19.77 -10.95 -3.98
CA GLU A 25 20.49 -9.87 -3.29
C GLU A 25 20.28 -8.56 -4.06
N ARG A 26 19.24 -7.81 -3.69
CA ARG A 26 19.11 -6.40 -4.07
C ARG A 26 19.36 -5.52 -2.84
N PRO A 27 19.81 -4.28 -3.01
CA PRO A 27 20.16 -3.38 -1.90
C PRO A 27 18.96 -2.89 -1.06
N TRP A 28 17.78 -3.47 -1.26
CA TRP A 28 16.57 -3.18 -0.49
C TRP A 28 16.51 -4.14 0.70
N THR A 29 16.67 -3.60 1.89
CA THR A 29 16.66 -4.34 3.16
C THR A 29 15.27 -4.79 3.60
N SER A 30 14.23 -4.47 2.82
CA SER A 30 12.85 -4.94 3.03
C SER A 30 12.23 -5.27 1.68
N ASN A 31 11.37 -6.27 1.64
CA ASN A 31 10.57 -6.60 0.47
C ASN A 31 9.44 -5.57 0.38
N PRO A 32 9.39 -4.73 -0.64
CA PRO A 32 8.34 -3.75 -0.79
C PRO A 32 7.04 -4.39 -1.22
N LEU A 33 5.98 -3.71 -0.86
CA LEU A 33 4.63 -4.03 -1.24
C LEU A 33 4.16 -2.99 -2.25
N ILE A 34 3.79 -3.46 -3.43
CA ILE A 34 3.33 -2.61 -4.51
C ILE A 34 1.89 -2.99 -4.85
N PHE A 35 1.02 -1.99 -4.85
CA PHE A 35 -0.33 -2.07 -5.38
C PHE A 35 -0.41 -1.15 -6.58
N ASP A 36 -0.74 -1.74 -7.70
CA ASP A 36 -0.94 -1.04 -8.95
C ASP A 36 -2.32 -1.38 -9.49
N ASN A 37 -3.05 -0.37 -9.98
CA ASN A 37 -4.37 -0.48 -10.57
C ASN A 37 -5.35 -1.36 -9.74
N SER A 38 -5.31 -1.20 -8.43
CA SER A 38 -6.03 -2.01 -7.45
C SER A 38 -7.14 -1.22 -6.76
N TYR A 39 -8.04 -1.93 -6.07
CA TYR A 39 -9.14 -1.32 -5.33
C TYR A 39 -8.96 -1.52 -3.83
N PHE A 40 -8.87 -0.42 -3.08
CA PHE A 40 -8.95 -0.40 -1.63
C PHE A 40 -10.40 -0.10 -1.24
N THR A 41 -11.21 -1.15 -1.19
CA THR A 41 -12.62 -1.09 -0.80
C THR A 41 -12.87 -1.92 0.44
N PHE A 42 -13.93 -1.59 1.17
CA PHE A 42 -14.27 -2.25 2.42
C PHE A 42 -15.68 -2.81 2.32
N THR A 43 -15.84 -4.07 2.72
CA THR A 43 -17.13 -4.70 2.92
C THR A 43 -17.41 -4.74 4.42
N MET A 44 -18.51 -4.14 4.85
CA MET A 44 -18.93 -4.14 6.24
C MET A 44 -19.98 -5.21 6.48
N SER A 45 -19.99 -5.76 7.69
CA SER A 45 -21.13 -6.57 8.13
C SER A 45 -22.37 -5.69 8.31
N PRO A 46 -23.58 -6.24 8.21
CA PRO A 46 -24.81 -5.48 8.47
C PRO A 46 -24.85 -4.81 9.86
N GLU A 47 -24.17 -5.41 10.84
CA GLU A 47 -24.08 -4.91 12.22
C GLU A 47 -23.13 -3.71 12.32
N ASP A 48 -22.11 -3.66 11.47
CA ASP A 48 -21.12 -2.57 11.44
C ASP A 48 -21.59 -1.39 10.57
N GLU A 49 -22.56 -1.60 9.67
CA GLU A 49 -23.10 -0.57 8.79
C GLU A 49 -23.74 0.59 9.61
N GLU A 50 -24.34 0.29 10.76
CA GLU A 50 -24.88 1.31 11.67
C GLU A 50 -23.76 2.16 12.32
N ARG A 51 -22.54 1.63 12.40
CA ARG A 51 -21.35 2.27 12.98
C ARG A 51 -20.37 2.78 11.92
N LYS A 52 -20.75 2.79 10.68
CA LYS A 52 -19.88 3.15 9.54
C LYS A 52 -19.17 4.50 9.72
N SER A 53 -19.81 5.46 10.38
CA SER A 53 -19.19 6.77 10.67
C SER A 53 -18.06 6.71 11.70
N GLU A 54 -17.99 5.64 12.50
CA GLU A 54 -17.00 5.45 13.56
C GLU A 54 -15.83 4.59 13.08
N VAL A 55 -16.02 3.83 12.00
CA VAL A 55 -14.98 2.95 11.44
C VAL A 55 -14.08 3.74 10.50
N ARG A 56 -12.78 3.59 10.69
CA ARG A 56 -11.75 4.15 9.82
C ARG A 56 -10.75 3.06 9.49
N ALA A 57 -10.34 3.04 8.24
CA ALA A 57 -9.24 2.21 7.77
C ALA A 57 -8.01 3.06 7.51
N THR A 58 -6.84 2.44 7.51
CA THR A 58 -5.62 3.07 7.04
C THR A 58 -5.05 2.29 5.85
N LEU A 59 -4.26 2.94 5.04
CA LEU A 59 -3.54 2.29 3.93
C LEU A 59 -2.50 1.29 4.43
N GLY A 60 -2.08 1.44 5.67
CA GLY A 60 -1.18 0.51 6.34
C GLY A 60 -0.36 1.16 7.45
N ARG A 61 0.52 0.34 8.02
CA ARG A 61 1.45 0.76 9.08
C ARG A 61 2.78 0.04 8.93
N PRO A 62 3.90 0.66 9.32
CA PRO A 62 5.23 0.06 9.20
C PRO A 62 5.42 -1.05 10.23
N LEU A 63 5.61 -2.28 9.77
CA LEU A 63 5.94 -3.39 10.64
C LEU A 63 7.45 -3.44 10.98
N ARG A 64 8.28 -2.72 10.22
CA ARG A 64 9.73 -2.61 10.40
C ARG A 64 10.23 -1.26 9.91
N ASN A 65 11.40 -0.84 10.40
CA ASN A 65 11.99 0.48 10.13
C ASN A 65 12.22 0.80 8.64
N TYR A 66 12.33 -0.20 7.77
CA TYR A 66 12.62 -0.02 6.34
C TYR A 66 11.48 -0.54 5.45
N SER A 67 10.25 -0.48 5.95
CA SER A 67 9.11 -0.93 5.15
C SER A 67 8.89 -0.02 3.93
N THR A 68 8.59 -0.64 2.80
CA THR A 68 8.30 0.05 1.54
C THR A 68 6.92 -0.35 1.04
N VAL A 69 6.09 0.65 0.74
CA VAL A 69 4.76 0.47 0.13
C VAL A 69 4.59 1.47 -1.00
N ALA A 70 4.10 1.01 -2.13
CA ALA A 70 3.70 1.87 -3.23
C ALA A 70 2.23 1.60 -3.58
N ILE A 71 1.43 2.66 -3.69
CA ILE A 71 0.02 2.62 -4.08
C ILE A 71 -0.12 3.50 -5.32
N LEU A 72 -0.27 2.87 -6.47
CA LEU A 72 -0.20 3.50 -7.78
C LEU A 72 -1.53 3.30 -8.51
N GLN A 73 -2.11 4.39 -9.01
CA GLN A 73 -3.33 4.39 -9.84
C GLN A 73 -4.51 3.58 -9.25
N CYS A 74 -4.55 3.48 -7.91
CA CYS A 74 -5.55 2.71 -7.20
C CYS A 74 -6.80 3.52 -6.89
N TYR A 75 -7.94 2.83 -6.77
CA TYR A 75 -9.14 3.42 -6.18
C TYR A 75 -9.09 3.28 -4.65
N ILE A 76 -9.28 4.40 -3.93
CA ILE A 76 -9.27 4.45 -2.48
C ILE A 76 -10.64 4.91 -1.97
N ASP A 77 -11.27 4.06 -1.17
CA ASP A 77 -12.60 4.30 -0.60
C ASP A 77 -12.58 5.41 0.47
N SER A 78 -13.74 6.01 0.70
CA SER A 78 -13.99 7.05 1.71
C SER A 78 -13.74 6.62 3.15
N MET A 79 -13.68 5.34 3.42
CA MET A 79 -13.37 4.81 4.75
C MET A 79 -11.89 4.96 5.13
N VAL A 80 -11.02 5.23 4.18
CA VAL A 80 -9.61 5.48 4.48
C VAL A 80 -9.46 6.82 5.18
N ASP A 81 -8.87 6.79 6.37
CA ASP A 81 -8.57 8.00 7.15
C ASP A 81 -7.67 8.95 6.33
N SER A 82 -7.89 10.25 6.45
CA SER A 82 -7.13 11.26 5.71
C SER A 82 -5.62 11.21 6.01
N ARG A 83 -5.24 10.76 7.20
CA ARG A 83 -3.82 10.55 7.55
C ARG A 83 -3.17 9.44 6.72
N GLY A 84 -3.95 8.56 6.12
CA GLY A 84 -3.52 7.46 5.25
C GLY A 84 -2.79 6.34 5.97
N TRP A 85 -1.82 6.67 6.80
CA TRP A 85 -0.91 5.72 7.44
C TRP A 85 -0.98 5.81 8.96
N GLU A 86 -0.69 4.70 9.63
CA GLU A 86 -0.75 4.63 11.08
C GLU A 86 0.60 4.19 11.66
N GLU A 87 1.01 4.83 12.75
CA GLU A 87 2.21 4.47 13.49
C GLU A 87 1.98 3.24 14.36
N ILE A 88 2.99 2.36 14.45
CA ILE A 88 3.02 1.29 15.45
C ILE A 88 3.82 1.79 16.65
N PRO A 89 3.22 1.81 17.85
CA PRO A 89 3.93 2.25 19.05
C PRO A 89 5.27 1.51 19.25
N GLY A 90 6.34 2.29 19.40
CA GLY A 90 7.70 1.75 19.60
C GLY A 90 8.44 1.38 18.31
N GLN A 91 7.83 1.56 17.14
CA GLN A 91 8.52 1.45 15.86
C GLN A 91 8.75 2.82 15.25
N GLY A 92 9.95 3.06 14.73
CA GLY A 92 10.26 4.31 14.05
C GLY A 92 9.67 4.38 12.63
N THR A 93 9.40 5.60 12.21
CA THR A 93 8.89 5.91 10.86
C THR A 93 9.93 6.61 9.98
N ASP A 94 11.15 6.79 10.48
CA ASP A 94 12.18 7.61 9.83
C ASP A 94 12.70 7.04 8.51
N ASN A 95 12.67 5.71 8.37
CA ASN A 95 13.27 5.01 7.22
C ASN A 95 12.24 4.31 6.33
N VAL A 96 10.96 4.59 6.50
CA VAL A 96 9.93 4.04 5.62
C VAL A 96 9.99 4.69 4.25
N THR A 97 9.51 3.97 3.23
CA THR A 97 9.29 4.52 1.89
C THR A 97 7.86 4.21 1.48
N TYR A 98 6.98 5.18 1.67
CA TYR A 98 5.56 5.06 1.35
C TYR A 98 5.21 6.07 0.27
N VAL A 99 4.78 5.58 -0.88
CA VAL A 99 4.50 6.41 -2.04
C VAL A 99 3.08 6.22 -2.54
N GLU A 100 2.49 7.30 -2.98
CA GLU A 100 1.18 7.34 -3.64
C GLU A 100 1.33 8.03 -4.99
N PHE A 101 0.67 7.50 -6.03
CA PHE A 101 0.70 8.07 -7.38
C PHE A 101 -0.65 7.92 -8.08
N GLU A 102 -1.22 9.03 -8.55
CA GLU A 102 -2.44 9.09 -9.36
C GLU A 102 -3.61 8.24 -8.83
N ASN A 103 -3.71 8.08 -7.50
CA ASN A 103 -4.83 7.37 -6.91
C ASN A 103 -6.13 8.18 -7.06
N VAL A 104 -7.25 7.49 -7.21
CA VAL A 104 -8.57 8.05 -7.40
C VAL A 104 -9.53 7.61 -6.29
N GLY A 105 -10.71 8.21 -6.25
CA GLY A 105 -11.73 7.88 -5.26
C GLY A 105 -11.75 8.84 -4.07
N PRO A 106 -12.77 8.74 -3.21
CA PRO A 106 -13.00 9.72 -2.13
C PRO A 106 -11.93 9.70 -1.03
N GLY A 107 -11.19 8.60 -0.86
CA GLY A 107 -10.08 8.48 0.10
C GLY A 107 -8.71 8.85 -0.47
N SER A 108 -8.62 9.25 -1.75
CA SER A 108 -7.34 9.53 -2.43
C SER A 108 -6.78 10.93 -2.16
N ASN A 109 -7.52 11.81 -1.46
CA ASN A 109 -6.98 13.12 -1.10
C ASN A 109 -5.78 12.96 -0.17
N THR A 110 -4.66 13.55 -0.55
CA THR A 110 -3.38 13.41 0.13
C THR A 110 -3.04 14.58 1.06
N ASP A 111 -3.85 15.64 1.13
CA ASP A 111 -3.58 16.85 1.92
C ASP A 111 -3.45 16.57 3.43
N GLY A 112 -4.12 15.53 3.92
CA GLY A 112 -4.11 15.16 5.33
C GLY A 112 -3.16 14.03 5.69
N ARG A 113 -2.32 13.55 4.75
CA ARG A 113 -1.40 12.43 5.01
C ARG A 113 -0.41 12.76 6.12
N VAL A 114 0.03 11.74 6.83
CA VAL A 114 1.07 11.89 7.86
C VAL A 114 2.35 12.50 7.26
N GLU A 115 2.98 13.39 8.03
CA GLU A 115 4.19 14.11 7.61
C GLU A 115 5.49 13.32 7.93
N TRP A 116 5.50 12.00 7.70
CA TRP A 116 6.72 11.22 7.86
C TRP A 116 7.67 11.47 6.69
N HIS A 117 8.96 11.50 6.97
CA HIS A 117 9.99 11.80 5.96
C HIS A 117 9.90 10.91 4.70
N GLY A 118 9.51 9.66 4.86
CA GLY A 118 9.41 8.69 3.78
C GLY A 118 8.03 8.60 3.11
N VAL A 119 7.03 9.38 3.54
CA VAL A 119 5.72 9.44 2.87
C VAL A 119 5.77 10.50 1.78
N ARG A 120 5.46 10.12 0.56
CA ARG A 120 5.55 11.01 -0.61
C ARG A 120 4.43 10.75 -1.60
N VAL A 121 3.89 11.82 -2.15
CA VAL A 121 3.06 11.78 -3.34
C VAL A 121 3.96 12.04 -4.54
N LEU A 122 3.97 11.13 -5.51
CA LEU A 122 4.83 11.24 -6.68
C LEU A 122 4.19 12.21 -7.68
N GLY A 123 5.02 13.11 -8.21
CA GLY A 123 4.55 14.22 -9.06
C GLY A 123 4.49 13.88 -10.54
N ASN A 124 5.06 12.76 -10.98
CA ASN A 124 5.08 12.38 -12.38
C ASN A 124 5.35 10.89 -12.57
N HIS A 125 4.99 10.40 -13.76
CA HIS A 125 5.13 9.02 -14.17
C HIS A 125 6.56 8.47 -14.02
N ASN A 126 7.59 9.24 -14.37
CA ASN A 126 8.99 8.76 -14.27
C ASN A 126 9.40 8.40 -12.85
N GLN A 127 8.84 9.07 -11.83
CA GLN A 127 9.08 8.72 -10.44
C GLN A 127 8.38 7.43 -10.03
N ALA A 128 7.25 7.11 -10.66
CA ALA A 128 6.47 5.91 -10.37
C ALA A 128 7.04 4.67 -11.08
N LEU A 129 7.72 4.82 -12.22
CA LEU A 129 8.29 3.71 -12.99
C LEU A 129 9.16 2.76 -12.15
N VAL A 130 9.89 3.27 -11.15
CA VAL A 130 10.75 2.44 -10.31
C VAL A 130 9.97 1.45 -9.44
N PHE A 131 8.67 1.63 -9.33
CA PHE A 131 7.75 0.75 -8.60
C PHE A 131 6.91 -0.13 -9.52
N THR A 132 7.09 -0.10 -10.84
CA THR A 132 6.42 -1.03 -11.75
C THR A 132 6.93 -2.45 -11.62
N ALA A 133 6.13 -3.42 -12.00
CA ALA A 133 6.54 -4.82 -12.01
C ALA A 133 7.77 -5.04 -12.89
N SER A 134 7.81 -4.40 -14.07
CA SER A 134 8.95 -4.45 -14.98
C SER A 134 10.24 -4.02 -14.29
N TYR A 135 10.27 -2.80 -13.75
CA TYR A 135 11.48 -2.26 -13.14
C TYR A 135 11.84 -2.94 -11.83
N PHE A 136 10.83 -3.16 -10.97
CA PHE A 136 11.03 -3.61 -9.60
C PHE A 136 11.33 -5.09 -9.49
N LEU A 137 10.64 -5.92 -10.27
CA LEU A 137 10.73 -7.37 -10.26
C LEU A 137 11.51 -7.94 -11.45
N ASP A 138 12.00 -7.09 -12.36
CA ASP A 138 12.53 -7.54 -13.67
C ASP A 138 11.51 -8.47 -14.38
N ALA A 139 10.23 -8.10 -14.27
CA ALA A 139 9.12 -8.98 -14.62
C ALA A 139 9.10 -9.36 -16.10
N ASP A 140 9.58 -8.47 -16.98
CA ASP A 140 9.69 -8.70 -18.42
C ASP A 140 10.56 -9.92 -18.76
N SER A 141 11.53 -10.24 -17.90
CA SER A 141 12.45 -11.35 -18.14
C SER A 141 11.82 -12.72 -17.85
N TRP A 142 10.79 -12.80 -17.00
CA TRP A 142 10.28 -14.10 -16.54
C TRP A 142 8.76 -14.28 -16.61
N ILE A 143 7.94 -13.24 -16.43
CA ILE A 143 6.47 -13.39 -16.43
C ILE A 143 5.96 -13.90 -17.80
N PRO A 144 6.36 -13.31 -18.95
CA PRO A 144 5.88 -13.76 -20.25
C PRO A 144 6.18 -15.24 -20.52
N THR A 145 7.33 -15.73 -20.04
CA THR A 145 7.73 -17.13 -20.22
C THR A 145 6.87 -18.12 -19.44
N ARG A 146 6.09 -17.62 -18.46
CA ARG A 146 5.17 -18.42 -17.64
C ARG A 146 3.74 -18.42 -18.16
N GLY A 147 3.45 -17.70 -19.24
CA GLY A 147 2.12 -17.59 -19.80
C GLY A 147 1.12 -16.83 -18.90
N VAL A 148 1.60 -16.03 -17.98
CA VAL A 148 0.78 -15.17 -17.13
C VAL A 148 0.59 -13.84 -17.84
N PRO A 149 -0.66 -13.40 -18.14
CA PRO A 149 -0.90 -12.05 -18.65
C PRO A 149 -0.46 -11.03 -17.61
N TYR A 150 0.30 -10.03 -18.02
CA TYR A 150 0.66 -8.92 -17.15
C TYR A 150 0.91 -7.66 -18.00
N ASP A 151 0.65 -6.52 -17.39
CA ASP A 151 1.00 -5.22 -17.93
C ASP A 151 2.33 -4.77 -17.33
N SER A 152 3.26 -4.35 -18.17
CA SER A 152 4.59 -3.91 -17.73
C SER A 152 4.64 -2.42 -17.39
N GLU A 153 3.61 -1.67 -17.78
CA GLU A 153 3.56 -0.22 -17.68
C GLU A 153 2.55 0.24 -16.62
N LEU A 154 2.66 1.50 -16.21
CA LEU A 154 1.70 2.20 -15.35
C LEU A 154 0.54 2.74 -16.16
#